data_a5d88ba77135261e5b3e7c169a5ebb60
#
_entry.id   a5d88ba77135261e5b3e7c169a5ebb60
#
_cell.length_a   1.000
_cell.length_b   1.000
_cell.length_c   1.000
_cell.angle_alpha   90.00
_cell.angle_beta   90.00
_cell.angle_gamma   90.00
#
_symmetry.space_group_name_H-M   'P 1'
#
loop_
_entity.id
_entity.type
_entity.pdbx_description
1 polymer ?
#
loop_
_entity_poly.entity_id
_entity_poly.type
_entity_poly.pdbx_seq_one_letter_code
_entity_poly.pdbx_strand_id
1 'polypeptide(L)'
;GSVPLPADNTLVWAGVDELGAPALFDSSGMLYMLDRAWRPGQGRWVPALDTAVALLPRSAESGDAVPRVRCWPIAVSSTHLFGLLVPASQRFPSASNARPLVQELALEICLAQRDSTATPLEETALRRALLAGATRDARAALGMDVVPQRLGPAGEPGVLDMEADKSLLQLVQLACKADRYARALDATRALHSEATLDAALKIASFFH
;
A
#
# COMPACT_ATOMS: atom_id res chain seq x y z
N GLY A 1 -14.26 -4.95 12.48
CA GLY A 1 -13.26 -4.30 13.31
C GLY A 1 -13.47 -2.80 13.34
N SER A 2 -13.01 -2.12 14.38
CA SER A 2 -13.04 -0.66 14.47
C SER A 2 -11.94 -0.06 13.58
N VAL A 3 -12.22 1.11 13.02
CA VAL A 3 -11.23 1.89 12.28
C VAL A 3 -10.33 2.62 13.30
N PRO A 4 -9.01 2.52 13.21
CA PRO A 4 -8.09 3.21 14.11
C PRO A 4 -7.92 4.67 13.70
N LEU A 5 -8.98 5.49 13.83
CA LEU A 5 -8.85 6.92 13.61
C LEU A 5 -8.19 7.55 14.84
N PRO A 6 -7.21 8.46 14.68
CA PRO A 6 -6.71 9.30 15.77
C PRO A 6 -7.84 10.08 16.42
N ALA A 7 -7.70 10.40 17.72
CA ALA A 7 -8.77 10.98 18.54
C ALA A 7 -9.39 12.27 17.96
N ASP A 8 -8.57 13.08 17.28
CA ASP A 8 -8.98 14.37 16.70
C ASP A 8 -9.37 14.31 15.22
N ASN A 9 -9.29 13.09 14.60
CA ASN A 9 -9.57 12.92 13.19
C ASN A 9 -11.01 12.45 12.95
N THR A 10 -11.58 12.92 11.85
CA THR A 10 -12.90 12.52 11.38
C THR A 10 -12.80 11.79 10.04
N LEU A 11 -13.72 10.87 9.78
CA LEU A 11 -13.83 10.23 8.48
C LEU A 11 -14.33 11.25 7.45
N VAL A 12 -13.58 11.41 6.36
CA VAL A 12 -13.91 12.34 5.26
C VAL A 12 -14.50 11.59 4.08
N TRP A 13 -13.98 10.41 3.78
CA TRP A 13 -14.39 9.63 2.62
C TRP A 13 -14.26 8.13 2.90
N ALA A 14 -15.13 7.35 2.28
CA ALA A 14 -15.07 5.89 2.26
C ALA A 14 -15.40 5.37 0.87
N GLY A 15 -14.73 4.33 0.44
CA GLY A 15 -14.93 3.70 -0.86
C GLY A 15 -14.37 2.30 -0.90
N VAL A 16 -14.36 1.75 -2.10
CA VAL A 16 -13.76 0.44 -2.41
C VAL A 16 -12.91 0.58 -3.66
N ASP A 17 -11.84 -0.20 -3.74
CA ASP A 17 -11.04 -0.29 -4.96
C ASP A 17 -11.72 -1.21 -6.01
N GLU A 18 -11.06 -1.40 -7.14
CA GLU A 18 -11.55 -2.25 -8.25
C GLU A 18 -11.61 -3.74 -7.88
N LEU A 19 -10.96 -4.15 -6.80
CA LEU A 19 -10.96 -5.53 -6.27
C LEU A 19 -11.97 -5.71 -5.13
N GLY A 20 -12.69 -4.63 -4.74
CA GLY A 20 -13.63 -4.64 -3.64
C GLY A 20 -12.97 -4.47 -2.26
N ALA A 21 -11.68 -4.10 -2.19
CA ALA A 21 -11.04 -3.82 -0.92
C ALA A 21 -11.52 -2.47 -0.35
N PRO A 22 -12.07 -2.44 0.88
CA PRO A 22 -12.52 -1.20 1.50
C PRO A 22 -11.36 -0.24 1.77
N ALA A 23 -11.61 1.04 1.54
CA ALA A 23 -10.69 2.13 1.82
C ALA A 23 -11.38 3.26 2.57
N LEU A 24 -10.64 3.94 3.45
CA LEU A 24 -11.11 5.04 4.27
C LEU A 24 -10.09 6.18 4.22
N PHE A 25 -10.58 7.41 4.22
CA PHE A 25 -9.75 8.60 4.21
C PHE A 25 -10.17 9.54 5.32
N ASP A 26 -9.22 9.99 6.13
CA ASP A 26 -9.48 10.83 7.28
C ASP A 26 -9.18 12.32 7.05
N SER A 27 -9.53 13.14 8.02
CA SER A 27 -9.36 14.60 7.97
C SER A 27 -7.89 15.06 8.01
N SER A 28 -6.96 14.21 8.43
CA SER A 28 -5.52 14.49 8.38
C SER A 28 -4.91 14.27 7.00
N GLY A 29 -5.63 13.58 6.11
CA GLY A 29 -5.14 13.23 4.79
C GLY A 29 -4.55 11.82 4.70
N MET A 30 -4.83 10.99 5.70
CA MET A 30 -4.39 9.59 5.71
C MET A 30 -5.41 8.69 5.04
N LEU A 31 -4.95 7.89 4.08
CA LEU A 31 -5.70 6.81 3.46
C LEU A 31 -5.39 5.50 4.18
N TYR A 32 -6.42 4.77 4.55
CA TYR A 32 -6.33 3.42 5.10
C TYR A 32 -6.99 2.43 4.16
N MET A 33 -6.36 1.27 3.97
CA MET A 33 -6.93 0.14 3.25
C MET A 33 -7.10 -1.06 4.17
N LEU A 34 -8.11 -1.88 3.93
CA LEU A 34 -8.36 -3.08 4.70
C LEU A 34 -7.49 -4.23 4.18
N ASP A 35 -6.53 -4.66 4.99
CA ASP A 35 -5.67 -5.82 4.71
C ASP A 35 -6.26 -7.10 5.30
N ARG A 36 -6.46 -8.12 4.46
CA ARG A 36 -6.89 -9.47 4.84
C ARG A 36 -5.89 -10.54 4.42
N ALA A 37 -4.71 -10.14 3.88
CA ALA A 37 -3.75 -11.05 3.27
C ALA A 37 -3.27 -12.16 4.23
N TRP A 38 -3.07 -11.83 5.50
CA TRP A 38 -2.47 -12.73 6.47
C TRP A 38 -3.46 -13.60 7.23
N ARG A 39 -4.72 -13.17 7.34
CA ARG A 39 -5.77 -13.88 8.08
C ARG A 39 -7.12 -13.64 7.42
N PRO A 40 -7.54 -14.50 6.51
CA PRO A 40 -8.89 -14.47 5.96
C PRO A 40 -9.92 -14.44 7.11
N GLY A 41 -10.84 -13.47 7.09
CA GLY A 41 -11.81 -13.26 8.17
C GLY A 41 -11.36 -12.31 9.29
N GLN A 42 -10.09 -11.92 9.37
CA GLN A 42 -9.57 -10.92 10.31
C GLN A 42 -8.88 -9.79 9.55
N GLY A 43 -9.67 -8.89 8.98
CA GLY A 43 -9.11 -7.71 8.34
C GLY A 43 -8.54 -6.72 9.36
N ARG A 44 -7.45 -6.06 8.98
CA ARG A 44 -6.87 -4.92 9.70
C ARG A 44 -6.75 -3.72 8.76
N TRP A 45 -6.92 -2.54 9.31
CA TRP A 45 -6.70 -1.30 8.59
C TRP A 45 -5.20 -0.97 8.56
N VAL A 46 -4.68 -0.72 7.36
CA VAL A 46 -3.26 -0.39 7.14
C VAL A 46 -3.20 0.99 6.49
N PRO A 47 -2.37 1.92 7.01
CA PRO A 47 -2.15 3.20 6.36
C PRO A 47 -1.45 2.96 5.01
N ALA A 48 -2.10 3.39 3.93
CA ALA A 48 -1.67 3.14 2.55
C ALA A 48 -1.10 4.37 1.85
N LEU A 49 -1.45 5.57 2.31
CA LEU A 49 -0.92 6.83 1.78
C LEU A 49 -1.14 7.97 2.77
N ASP A 50 -0.09 8.74 3.01
CA ASP A 50 -0.15 10.06 3.65
C ASP A 50 -0.12 11.14 2.56
N THR A 51 -1.31 11.70 2.24
CA THR A 51 -1.41 12.73 1.20
C THR A 51 -0.80 14.06 1.63
N ALA A 52 -0.70 14.35 2.92
CA ALA A 52 -0.07 15.57 3.40
C ALA A 52 1.43 15.55 3.05
N VAL A 53 2.06 14.39 3.21
CA VAL A 53 3.46 14.18 2.83
C VAL A 53 3.63 14.06 1.31
N ALA A 54 2.76 13.32 0.63
CA ALA A 54 2.84 13.11 -0.82
C ALA A 54 2.68 14.41 -1.64
N LEU A 55 1.97 15.39 -1.10
CA LEU A 55 1.73 16.68 -1.74
C LEU A 55 2.75 17.78 -1.34
N LEU A 56 3.74 17.46 -0.51
CA LEU A 56 4.83 18.37 -0.23
C LEU A 56 5.67 18.61 -1.49
N PRO A 57 6.12 19.87 -1.74
CA PRO A 57 7.05 20.15 -2.82
C PRO A 57 8.34 19.34 -2.61
N ARG A 58 8.84 18.70 -3.65
CA ARG A 58 10.10 17.91 -3.59
C ARG A 58 11.33 18.73 -3.17
N SER A 59 11.26 20.06 -3.24
CA SER A 59 12.31 20.98 -2.82
C SER A 59 12.24 21.38 -1.33
N ALA A 60 11.28 20.88 -0.59
CA ALA A 60 11.14 21.18 0.84
C ALA A 60 12.03 20.23 1.67
N GLU A 61 13.32 20.53 1.72
CA GLU A 61 14.28 19.82 2.59
C GLU A 61 14.16 20.17 4.08
N SER A 62 13.24 21.06 4.45
CA SER A 62 13.02 21.52 5.82
C SER A 62 11.70 21.02 6.38
N GLY A 63 11.75 20.47 7.59
CA GLY A 63 10.61 19.90 8.32
C GLY A 63 9.42 20.81 8.62
N ASP A 64 9.43 22.06 8.14
CA ASP A 64 8.38 23.06 8.35
C ASP A 64 7.50 23.34 7.11
N ALA A 65 7.65 22.57 6.04
CA ALA A 65 6.86 22.77 4.84
C ALA A 65 5.42 22.28 5.03
N VAL A 66 4.47 23.22 5.12
CA VAL A 66 3.04 22.92 5.18
C VAL A 66 2.50 22.79 3.74
N PRO A 67 1.75 21.73 3.40
CA PRO A 67 1.16 21.62 2.07
C PRO A 67 0.19 22.77 1.82
N ARG A 68 0.35 23.43 0.65
CA ARG A 68 -0.54 24.52 0.22
C ARG A 68 -1.86 24.03 -0.32
N VAL A 69 -1.94 22.75 -0.62
CA VAL A 69 -3.10 22.05 -1.16
C VAL A 69 -3.38 20.79 -0.33
N ARG A 70 -4.61 20.35 -0.36
CA ARG A 70 -5.03 19.05 0.20
C ARG A 70 -5.73 18.23 -0.85
N CYS A 71 -5.71 16.92 -0.69
CA CYS A 71 -6.43 15.99 -1.53
C CYS A 71 -7.88 15.85 -1.05
N TRP A 72 -8.83 15.94 -1.97
CA TRP A 72 -10.20 15.53 -1.76
C TRP A 72 -10.43 14.24 -2.54
N PRO A 73 -10.60 13.07 -1.86
CA PRO A 73 -10.70 11.79 -2.52
C PRO A 73 -11.92 11.67 -3.42
N ILE A 74 -11.74 11.03 -4.58
CA ILE A 74 -12.82 10.71 -5.52
C ILE A 74 -12.94 9.20 -5.65
N ALA A 75 -11.81 8.53 -5.84
CA ALA A 75 -11.73 7.09 -6.06
C ALA A 75 -10.38 6.55 -5.59
N VAL A 76 -10.29 5.25 -5.38
CA VAL A 76 -9.07 4.53 -5.08
C VAL A 76 -8.97 3.32 -6.00
N SER A 77 -7.76 3.01 -6.41
CA SER A 77 -7.41 1.75 -7.05
C SER A 77 -6.45 0.97 -6.15
N SER A 78 -6.11 -0.24 -6.56
CA SER A 78 -5.08 -1.06 -5.88
C SER A 78 -3.69 -0.41 -5.84
N THR A 79 -3.45 0.63 -6.65
CA THR A 79 -2.13 1.26 -6.81
C THR A 79 -2.13 2.77 -6.61
N HIS A 80 -3.28 3.45 -6.76
CA HIS A 80 -3.37 4.92 -6.72
C HIS A 80 -4.61 5.40 -6.00
N LEU A 81 -4.50 6.55 -5.35
CA LEU A 81 -5.60 7.38 -4.91
C LEU A 81 -5.84 8.47 -5.96
N PHE A 82 -7.09 8.64 -6.39
CA PHE A 82 -7.53 9.70 -7.27
C PHE A 82 -8.25 10.76 -6.43
N GLY A 83 -7.83 11.99 -6.54
CA GLY A 83 -8.41 13.08 -5.79
C GLY A 83 -8.36 14.42 -6.48
N LEU A 84 -9.22 15.33 -6.04
CA LEU A 84 -9.17 16.74 -6.44
C LEU A 84 -8.18 17.47 -5.54
N LEU A 85 -7.32 18.29 -6.12
CA LEU A 85 -6.51 19.21 -5.34
C LEU A 85 -7.33 20.43 -5.00
N VAL A 86 -7.48 20.71 -3.71
CA VAL A 86 -8.14 21.91 -3.18
C VAL A 86 -7.17 22.71 -2.35
N PRO A 87 -7.28 24.05 -2.32
CA PRO A 87 -6.46 24.87 -1.41
C PRO A 87 -6.58 24.40 0.04
N ALA A 88 -5.49 24.40 0.79
CA ALA A 88 -5.48 23.92 2.18
C ALA A 88 -6.44 24.70 3.09
N SER A 89 -6.75 25.95 2.74
CA SER A 89 -7.73 26.80 3.44
C SER A 89 -9.19 26.40 3.19
N GLN A 90 -9.46 25.57 2.18
CA GLN A 90 -10.82 25.13 1.83
C GLN A 90 -11.07 23.74 2.37
N ARG A 91 -12.23 23.55 3.01
CA ARG A 91 -12.65 22.25 3.53
C ARG A 91 -13.20 21.34 2.43
N PHE A 92 -13.85 21.91 1.42
CA PHE A 92 -14.54 21.20 0.36
C PHE A 92 -14.15 21.76 -1.02
N PRO A 93 -14.23 20.97 -2.09
CA PRO A 93 -14.10 21.47 -3.45
C PRO A 93 -15.15 22.54 -3.74
N SER A 94 -14.75 23.62 -4.43
CA SER A 94 -15.69 24.66 -4.82
C SER A 94 -16.45 24.26 -6.08
N ALA A 95 -17.78 24.38 -6.04
CA ALA A 95 -18.63 24.17 -7.21
C ALA A 95 -18.40 25.21 -8.35
N SER A 96 -17.78 26.35 -8.02
CA SER A 96 -17.43 27.37 -9.02
C SER A 96 -16.17 27.05 -9.82
N ASN A 97 -15.42 26.02 -9.45
CA ASN A 97 -14.24 25.60 -10.19
C ASN A 97 -14.67 24.75 -11.42
N ALA A 98 -14.72 25.38 -12.59
CA ALA A 98 -15.17 24.73 -13.83
C ALA A 98 -14.23 23.58 -14.31
N ARG A 99 -12.97 23.56 -13.85
CA ARG A 99 -11.98 22.53 -14.20
C ARG A 99 -11.15 22.16 -12.99
N PRO A 100 -11.68 21.31 -12.10
CA PRO A 100 -10.92 20.84 -10.95
C PRO A 100 -9.71 20.01 -11.43
N LEU A 101 -8.57 20.21 -10.79
CA LEU A 101 -7.37 19.42 -11.06
C LEU A 101 -7.50 18.06 -10.36
N VAL A 102 -7.61 17.02 -11.16
CA VAL A 102 -7.56 15.63 -10.67
C VAL A 102 -6.10 15.20 -10.62
N GLN A 103 -5.68 14.68 -9.48
CA GLN A 103 -4.35 14.15 -9.24
C GLN A 103 -4.42 12.65 -8.98
N GLU A 104 -3.48 11.91 -9.57
CA GLU A 104 -3.18 10.53 -9.22
C GLU A 104 -2.01 10.51 -8.23
N LEU A 105 -2.23 9.93 -7.06
CA LEU A 105 -1.22 9.75 -6.02
C LEU A 105 -0.95 8.26 -5.86
N ALA A 106 0.28 7.83 -6.11
CA ALA A 106 0.67 6.44 -5.92
C ALA A 106 0.55 6.06 -4.44
N LEU A 107 0.03 4.86 -4.17
CA LEU A 107 -0.06 4.36 -2.80
C LEU A 107 1.35 4.07 -2.28
N GLU A 108 1.70 4.69 -1.17
CA GLU A 108 2.94 4.49 -0.43
C GLU A 108 2.62 4.17 1.02
N ILE A 109 3.08 3.01 1.50
CA ILE A 109 2.79 2.59 2.87
C ILE A 109 3.65 3.41 3.83
N CYS A 110 3.01 4.17 4.71
CA CYS A 110 3.63 5.19 5.57
C CYS A 110 4.40 4.62 6.78
N LEU A 111 4.62 3.30 6.84
CA LEU A 111 5.19 2.63 8.02
C LEU A 111 6.72 2.49 7.99
N ALA A 112 7.36 2.76 6.87
CA ALA A 112 8.80 2.56 6.72
C ALA A 112 9.57 3.87 6.94
N GLN A 113 10.72 3.78 7.60
CA GLN A 113 11.62 4.92 7.71
C GLN A 113 12.19 5.29 6.34
N ARG A 114 12.01 6.53 5.90
CA ARG A 114 12.39 7.00 4.56
C ARG A 114 13.90 6.98 4.30
N ASP A 115 14.72 6.90 5.35
CA ASP A 115 16.17 7.06 5.27
C ASP A 115 16.95 5.76 5.09
N SER A 116 16.28 4.61 4.93
CA SER A 116 16.95 3.32 4.75
C SER A 116 16.77 2.78 3.34
N THR A 117 17.81 2.14 2.78
CA THR A 117 17.74 1.47 1.47
C THR A 117 16.75 0.29 1.45
N ALA A 118 16.39 -0.23 2.62
CA ALA A 118 15.41 -1.30 2.77
C ALA A 118 13.96 -0.79 2.68
N THR A 119 13.71 0.48 2.98
CA THR A 119 12.37 1.07 3.00
C THR A 119 11.58 0.88 1.71
N PRO A 120 12.12 1.20 0.52
CA PRO A 120 11.38 1.03 -0.73
C PRO A 120 11.05 -0.45 -1.03
N LEU A 121 11.94 -1.37 -0.61
CA LEU A 121 11.70 -2.81 -0.78
C LEU A 121 10.62 -3.33 0.17
N GLU A 122 10.63 -2.87 1.43
CA GLU A 122 9.60 -3.23 2.41
C GLU A 122 8.23 -2.70 2.00
N GLU A 123 8.14 -1.45 1.54
CA GLU A 123 6.91 -0.87 1.00
C GLU A 123 6.42 -1.65 -0.22
N THR A 124 7.31 -1.98 -1.14
CA THR A 124 6.96 -2.77 -2.34
C THR A 124 6.46 -4.16 -1.97
N ALA A 125 7.12 -4.84 -1.04
CA ALA A 125 6.71 -6.17 -0.58
C ALA A 125 5.35 -6.13 0.12
N LEU A 126 5.11 -5.14 1.00
CA LEU A 126 3.83 -4.95 1.68
C LEU A 126 2.71 -4.63 0.69
N ARG A 127 2.94 -3.73 -0.27
CA ARG A 127 1.96 -3.37 -1.30
C ARG A 127 1.57 -4.58 -2.15
N ARG A 128 2.55 -5.38 -2.59
CA ARG A 128 2.30 -6.60 -3.36
C ARG A 128 1.54 -7.64 -2.55
N ALA A 129 1.86 -7.79 -1.26
CA ALA A 129 1.11 -8.67 -0.37
C ALA A 129 -0.34 -8.21 -0.18
N LEU A 130 -0.57 -6.90 -0.02
CA LEU A 130 -1.92 -6.33 0.04
C LEU A 130 -2.71 -6.58 -1.23
N LEU A 131 -2.11 -6.34 -2.39
CA LEU A 131 -2.74 -6.56 -3.69
C LEU A 131 -3.06 -8.05 -3.93
N ALA A 132 -2.12 -8.95 -3.65
CA ALA A 132 -2.33 -10.38 -3.76
C ALA A 132 -3.45 -10.86 -2.82
N GLY A 133 -3.49 -10.35 -1.59
CA GLY A 133 -4.54 -10.64 -0.61
C GLY A 133 -5.91 -10.16 -1.08
N ALA A 134 -6.01 -8.90 -1.52
CA ALA A 134 -7.25 -8.33 -2.03
C ALA A 134 -7.78 -9.10 -3.24
N THR A 135 -6.89 -9.51 -4.16
CA THR A 135 -7.27 -10.31 -5.33
C THR A 135 -7.80 -11.69 -4.93
N ARG A 136 -7.16 -12.36 -3.97
CA ARG A 136 -7.65 -13.65 -3.45
C ARG A 136 -9.01 -13.51 -2.77
N ASP A 137 -9.20 -12.48 -1.95
CA ASP A 137 -10.47 -12.21 -1.27
C ASP A 137 -11.59 -11.92 -2.27
N ALA A 138 -11.33 -11.11 -3.30
CA ALA A 138 -12.29 -10.81 -4.35
C ALA A 138 -12.71 -12.06 -5.11
N ARG A 139 -11.78 -12.93 -5.47
CA ARG A 139 -12.07 -14.22 -6.13
C ARG A 139 -12.92 -15.14 -5.25
N ALA A 140 -12.56 -15.27 -3.98
CA ALA A 140 -13.33 -16.09 -3.03
C ALA A 140 -14.76 -15.57 -2.84
N ALA A 141 -14.93 -14.26 -2.76
CA ALA A 141 -16.23 -13.62 -2.58
C ALA A 141 -17.14 -13.75 -3.81
N LEU A 142 -16.55 -13.71 -5.01
CA LEU A 142 -17.30 -13.79 -6.28
C LEU A 142 -17.56 -15.23 -6.73
N GLY A 143 -16.99 -16.22 -6.04
CA GLY A 143 -17.13 -17.64 -6.40
C GLY A 143 -16.58 -17.96 -7.78
N MET A 144 -15.61 -17.23 -8.27
CA MET A 144 -15.26 -17.23 -9.68
C MET A 144 -13.76 -17.28 -9.96
N ASP A 145 -13.45 -17.93 -11.07
CA ASP A 145 -12.20 -17.77 -11.82
C ASP A 145 -12.13 -16.41 -12.59
N VAL A 146 -12.88 -15.41 -12.19
CA VAL A 146 -12.88 -14.09 -12.85
C VAL A 146 -11.76 -13.25 -12.30
N VAL A 147 -10.71 -13.15 -13.08
CA VAL A 147 -9.71 -12.07 -12.94
C VAL A 147 -10.41 -10.78 -13.41
N PRO A 148 -10.38 -9.69 -12.63
CA PRO A 148 -10.81 -8.40 -13.16
C PRO A 148 -10.02 -8.11 -14.44
N GLN A 149 -10.70 -8.03 -15.58
CA GLN A 149 -10.07 -7.82 -16.90
C GLN A 149 -9.16 -6.57 -16.96
N ARG A 150 -9.33 -5.65 -16.01
CA ARG A 150 -8.54 -4.42 -15.90
C ARG A 150 -7.11 -4.62 -15.42
N LEU A 151 -6.81 -5.72 -14.73
CA LEU A 151 -5.45 -6.03 -14.27
C LEU A 151 -4.62 -6.80 -15.31
N GLY A 152 -5.26 -7.28 -16.37
CA GLY A 152 -4.59 -8.10 -17.39
C GLY A 152 -3.92 -9.34 -16.80
N PRO A 153 -2.97 -9.97 -17.51
CA PRO A 153 -2.26 -11.14 -17.01
C PRO A 153 -1.42 -10.86 -15.76
N ALA A 154 -1.02 -9.60 -15.51
CA ALA A 154 -0.31 -9.21 -14.31
C ALA A 154 -1.17 -9.30 -13.02
N GLY A 155 -2.50 -9.34 -13.15
CA GLY A 155 -3.44 -9.50 -12.02
C GLY A 155 -3.75 -10.95 -11.66
N GLU A 156 -3.15 -11.93 -12.32
CA GLU A 156 -3.32 -13.33 -11.93
C GLU A 156 -2.66 -13.61 -10.58
N PRO A 157 -3.32 -14.33 -9.65
CA PRO A 157 -2.80 -14.58 -8.31
C PRO A 157 -1.39 -15.17 -8.31
N GLY A 158 -1.11 -16.11 -9.18
CA GLY A 158 0.22 -16.71 -9.28
C GLY A 158 1.31 -15.72 -9.71
N VAL A 159 0.98 -14.74 -10.55
CA VAL A 159 1.91 -13.67 -10.95
C VAL A 159 2.13 -12.70 -9.81
N LEU A 160 1.06 -12.31 -9.10
CA LEU A 160 1.15 -11.43 -7.94
C LEU A 160 1.94 -12.06 -6.80
N ASP A 161 1.70 -13.34 -6.50
CA ASP A 161 2.45 -14.08 -5.49
C ASP A 161 3.94 -14.18 -5.88
N MET A 162 4.25 -14.46 -7.13
CA MET A 162 5.63 -14.52 -7.62
C MET A 162 6.34 -13.15 -7.54
N GLU A 163 5.64 -12.06 -7.83
CA GLU A 163 6.21 -10.71 -7.68
C GLU A 163 6.39 -10.32 -6.21
N ALA A 164 5.48 -10.71 -5.33
CA ALA A 164 5.62 -10.54 -3.90
C ALA A 164 6.83 -11.32 -3.37
N ASP A 165 6.95 -12.60 -3.74
CA ASP A 165 8.07 -13.46 -3.37
C ASP A 165 9.42 -12.91 -3.85
N LYS A 166 9.48 -12.37 -5.06
CA LYS A 166 10.69 -11.71 -5.58
C LYS A 166 11.14 -10.54 -4.70
N SER A 167 10.21 -9.74 -4.22
CA SER A 167 10.51 -8.63 -3.31
C SER A 167 10.94 -9.12 -1.93
N LEU A 168 10.30 -10.18 -1.43
CA LEU A 168 10.65 -10.82 -0.16
C LEU A 168 12.04 -11.45 -0.21
N LEU A 169 12.44 -12.10 -1.32
CA LEU A 169 13.79 -12.63 -1.51
C LEU A 169 14.86 -11.53 -1.47
N GLN A 170 14.58 -10.37 -2.05
CA GLN A 170 15.48 -9.21 -1.94
C GLN A 170 15.61 -8.73 -0.50
N LEU A 171 14.52 -8.74 0.28
CA LEU A 171 14.56 -8.42 1.72
C LEU A 171 15.34 -9.47 2.51
N VAL A 172 15.19 -10.77 2.22
CA VAL A 172 15.98 -11.85 2.83
C VAL A 172 17.46 -11.62 2.57
N GLN A 173 17.84 -11.36 1.33
CA GLN A 173 19.22 -11.10 0.96
C GLN A 173 19.81 -9.90 1.71
N LEU A 174 19.06 -8.81 1.78
CA LEU A 174 19.49 -7.58 2.45
C LEU A 174 19.61 -7.77 3.96
N ALA A 175 18.69 -8.53 4.56
CA ALA A 175 18.71 -8.87 5.97
C ALA A 175 19.88 -9.80 6.32
N CYS A 176 20.14 -10.83 5.52
CA CYS A 176 21.32 -11.70 5.71
C CYS A 176 22.63 -10.93 5.58
N LYS A 177 22.75 -10.05 4.57
CA LYS A 177 23.94 -9.20 4.38
C LYS A 177 24.18 -8.24 5.56
N ALA A 178 23.14 -7.87 6.29
CA ALA A 178 23.19 -6.98 7.45
C ALA A 178 23.22 -7.75 8.79
N ASP A 179 23.42 -9.06 8.79
CA ASP A 179 23.39 -9.96 9.96
C ASP A 179 22.08 -9.93 10.76
N ARG A 180 20.97 -9.52 10.11
CA ARG A 180 19.64 -9.45 10.72
C ARG A 180 18.84 -10.72 10.46
N TYR A 181 19.31 -11.85 10.97
CA TYR A 181 18.74 -13.17 10.68
C TYR A 181 17.28 -13.35 11.12
N ALA A 182 16.87 -12.74 12.23
CA ALA A 182 15.47 -12.74 12.66
C ALA A 182 14.56 -12.11 11.60
N ARG A 183 14.99 -10.99 10.99
CA ARG A 183 14.26 -10.32 9.92
C ARG A 183 14.23 -11.14 8.63
N ALA A 184 15.37 -11.80 8.30
CA ALA A 184 15.42 -12.71 7.16
C ALA A 184 14.42 -13.88 7.33
N LEU A 185 14.35 -14.46 8.53
CA LEU A 185 13.41 -15.52 8.85
C LEU A 185 11.94 -15.06 8.72
N ASP A 186 11.62 -13.86 9.20
CA ASP A 186 10.27 -13.30 9.07
C ASP A 186 9.87 -13.11 7.60
N ALA A 187 10.79 -12.58 6.77
CA ALA A 187 10.55 -12.43 5.33
C ALA A 187 10.41 -13.80 4.63
N THR A 188 11.21 -14.79 5.03
CA THR A 188 11.12 -16.16 4.47
C THR A 188 9.79 -16.83 4.80
N ARG A 189 9.24 -16.61 5.99
CA ARG A 189 7.91 -17.14 6.38
C ARG A 189 6.76 -16.59 5.56
N ALA A 190 6.95 -15.46 4.91
CA ALA A 190 5.95 -14.82 4.06
C ALA A 190 6.00 -15.27 2.60
N LEU A 191 6.95 -16.13 2.21
CA LEU A 191 7.05 -16.66 0.85
C LEU A 191 5.92 -17.65 0.56
N HIS A 192 5.44 -17.63 -0.70
CA HIS A 192 4.28 -18.41 -1.14
C HIS A 192 4.66 -19.68 -1.91
N SER A 193 5.84 -19.71 -2.54
CA SER A 193 6.28 -20.77 -3.44
C SER A 193 7.43 -21.58 -2.85
N GLU A 194 7.42 -22.90 -3.07
CA GLU A 194 8.50 -23.82 -2.67
C GLU A 194 9.83 -23.44 -3.36
N ALA A 195 9.77 -23.08 -4.65
CA ALA A 195 10.96 -22.66 -5.40
C ALA A 195 11.61 -21.37 -4.81
N THR A 196 10.82 -20.47 -4.29
CA THR A 196 11.33 -19.25 -3.63
C THR A 196 11.86 -19.54 -2.23
N LEU A 197 11.31 -20.51 -1.53
CA LEU A 197 11.89 -21.03 -0.28
C LEU A 197 13.29 -21.63 -0.51
N ASP A 198 13.45 -22.44 -1.55
CA ASP A 198 14.76 -23.00 -1.93
C ASP A 198 15.77 -21.90 -2.28
N ALA A 199 15.32 -20.85 -2.95
CA ALA A 199 16.15 -19.70 -3.25
C ALA A 199 16.56 -18.95 -1.97
N ALA A 200 15.66 -18.79 -1.01
CA ALA A 200 15.95 -18.16 0.29
C ALA A 200 16.98 -18.98 1.08
N LEU A 201 16.89 -20.31 1.07
CA LEU A 201 17.88 -21.19 1.70
C LEU A 201 19.26 -21.05 1.07
N LYS A 202 19.36 -20.96 -0.27
CA LYS A 202 20.63 -20.72 -0.97
C LYS A 202 21.21 -19.34 -0.60
N ILE A 203 20.39 -18.31 -0.51
CA ILE A 203 20.83 -16.99 -0.05
C ILE A 203 21.37 -17.06 1.37
N ALA A 204 20.63 -17.67 2.30
CA ALA A 204 21.07 -17.82 3.69
C ALA A 204 22.38 -18.59 3.80
N SER A 205 22.54 -19.68 3.05
CA SER A 205 23.78 -20.49 3.02
C SER A 205 24.97 -19.75 2.44
N PHE A 206 24.75 -18.76 1.57
CA PHE A 206 25.84 -17.97 0.99
C PHE A 206 26.40 -16.93 1.98
N PHE A 207 25.55 -16.39 2.86
CA PHE A 207 25.94 -15.37 3.83
C PHE A 207 26.30 -15.94 5.21
N HIS A 208 26.24 -17.26 5.39
CA HIS A 208 26.64 -17.96 6.62
C HIS A 208 28.03 -18.56 6.49
#